data_deef3e2fcf68b33b9b14799b74cc04a6
#
_entry.id   deef3e2fcf68b33b9b14799b74cc04a6
#
_cell.length_a   1.000
_cell.length_b   1.000
_cell.length_c   1.000
_cell.angle_alpha   90.00
_cell.angle_beta   90.00
_cell.angle_gamma   90.00
#
_symmetry.space_group_name_H-M   'P 1'
#
loop_
_entity.id
_entity.type
_entity.pdbx_description
1 polymer ?
#
loop_
_entity_poly.entity_id
_entity_poly.type
_entity_poly.pdbx_seq_one_letter_code
_entity_poly.pdbx_strand_id
1 'polypeptide(L)'
;PEQFDESKKYPAITVCHPGGGVKEQTAGMYAEKLAEFGYVTVVYDASHQGESEGSPRYLEDPFARTEDVRASVDYLTTLDFVDNDRIGALGVCAGGGYTVSAARTERRIKTLATVSMVDIGALFRKGPGDVVSINDQLAFMTQVADQRTAEANGADYGITGYVPEEIDDSMPENSTMVQGHDYYLTERGQHKNAPNKLLLRSFSEVLTFAPFTYIDELLTQPFLAIAGTEADTIEYSVDAVEKAAGDNNELYKIEGASHVDLYDIPEYVNQVLPKLESFYKETL
;
A
#
# COMPACT_ATOMS: atom_id res chain seq x y z
N PRO A 1 8.00 -19.57 8.43
CA PRO A 1 7.51 -20.19 9.68
C PRO A 1 8.66 -20.65 10.59
N GLU A 2 8.55 -20.51 11.92
CA GLU A 2 9.63 -20.86 12.86
C GLU A 2 10.07 -22.34 12.82
N GLN A 3 9.19 -23.27 12.48
CA GLN A 3 9.48 -24.69 12.36
C GLN A 3 9.28 -25.14 10.91
N PHE A 4 9.94 -24.44 9.99
CA PHE A 4 9.81 -24.70 8.57
C PHE A 4 10.30 -26.11 8.19
N ASP A 5 9.47 -26.83 7.44
CA ASP A 5 9.73 -28.17 6.93
C ASP A 5 9.34 -28.22 5.45
N GLU A 6 10.32 -28.31 4.57
CA GLU A 6 10.13 -28.30 3.11
C GLU A 6 9.20 -29.40 2.58
N SER A 7 8.98 -30.45 3.38
CA SER A 7 8.06 -31.54 3.01
C SER A 7 6.58 -31.20 3.23
N LYS A 8 6.27 -30.07 3.88
CA LYS A 8 4.91 -29.62 4.19
C LYS A 8 4.47 -28.53 3.24
N LYS A 9 3.16 -28.34 3.17
CA LYS A 9 2.53 -27.21 2.47
C LYS A 9 2.05 -26.17 3.47
N TYR A 10 2.37 -24.92 3.19
CA TYR A 10 2.03 -23.77 4.03
C TYR A 10 1.13 -22.78 3.30
N PRO A 11 0.20 -22.13 4.00
CA PRO A 11 -0.47 -20.96 3.44
C PRO A 11 0.55 -19.84 3.23
N ALA A 12 0.32 -18.99 2.24
CA ALA A 12 1.24 -17.93 1.90
C ALA A 12 0.55 -16.56 1.82
N ILE A 13 1.29 -15.49 2.10
CA ILE A 13 0.79 -14.11 2.05
C ILE A 13 1.79 -13.25 1.30
N THR A 14 1.32 -12.57 0.25
CA THR A 14 2.07 -11.48 -0.39
C THR A 14 1.83 -10.17 0.34
N VAL A 15 2.89 -9.37 0.55
CA VAL A 15 2.82 -8.10 1.28
C VAL A 15 3.27 -6.94 0.40
N CYS A 16 2.35 -6.00 0.13
CA CYS A 16 2.57 -4.83 -0.72
C CYS A 16 2.84 -3.59 0.13
N HIS A 17 3.98 -2.93 -0.09
CA HIS A 17 4.44 -1.78 0.68
C HIS A 17 3.74 -0.45 0.31
N PRO A 18 3.80 0.58 1.19
CA PRO A 18 3.29 1.93 0.92
C PRO A 18 3.88 2.59 -0.33
N GLY A 19 3.25 3.65 -0.80
CA GLY A 19 3.84 4.56 -1.81
C GLY A 19 5.15 5.14 -1.29
N GLY A 20 6.21 5.08 -2.11
CA GLY A 20 7.55 5.55 -1.73
C GLY A 20 8.29 4.72 -0.68
N GLY A 21 7.63 3.71 -0.09
CA GLY A 21 8.25 2.76 0.82
C GLY A 21 9.05 1.67 0.11
N VAL A 22 9.71 0.82 0.90
CA VAL A 22 10.46 -0.36 0.44
C VAL A 22 10.19 -1.56 1.34
N LYS A 23 10.57 -2.75 0.86
CA LYS A 23 10.35 -4.04 1.55
C LYS A 23 10.95 -4.13 2.96
N GLU A 24 11.99 -3.35 3.25
CA GLU A 24 12.67 -3.34 4.55
C GLU A 24 11.93 -2.54 5.64
N GLN A 25 10.96 -1.72 5.25
CA GLN A 25 10.19 -0.86 6.18
C GLN A 25 8.95 -1.59 6.72
N THR A 26 7.85 -0.87 6.98
CA THR A 26 6.62 -1.42 7.59
C THR A 26 6.13 -2.73 6.96
N ALA A 27 6.22 -2.86 5.63
CA ALA A 27 5.80 -4.09 4.94
C ALA A 27 6.64 -5.31 5.34
N GLY A 28 7.95 -5.12 5.52
CA GLY A 28 8.87 -6.15 6.02
C GLY A 28 8.53 -6.58 7.44
N MET A 29 8.25 -5.62 8.31
CA MET A 29 7.83 -5.89 9.69
C MET A 29 6.56 -6.76 9.72
N TYR A 30 5.52 -6.39 8.95
CA TYR A 30 4.30 -7.20 8.87
C TYR A 30 4.55 -8.58 8.26
N ALA A 31 5.39 -8.68 7.21
CA ALA A 31 5.75 -9.94 6.60
C ALA A 31 6.47 -10.88 7.58
N GLU A 32 7.40 -10.34 8.38
CA GLU A 32 8.10 -11.09 9.44
C GLU A 32 7.12 -11.62 10.49
N LYS A 33 6.21 -10.77 10.99
CA LYS A 33 5.20 -11.16 11.98
C LYS A 33 4.22 -12.22 11.47
N LEU A 34 3.80 -12.11 10.22
CA LEU A 34 2.97 -13.14 9.60
C LEU A 34 3.75 -14.46 9.43
N ALA A 35 5.05 -14.40 9.16
CA ALA A 35 5.89 -15.61 9.11
C ALA A 35 6.01 -16.27 10.49
N GLU A 36 6.10 -15.49 11.59
CA GLU A 36 6.04 -16.01 12.97
C GLU A 36 4.72 -16.74 13.24
N PHE A 37 3.59 -16.31 12.67
CA PHE A 37 2.28 -16.97 12.76
C PHE A 37 2.15 -18.22 11.88
N GLY A 38 3.18 -18.58 11.13
CA GLY A 38 3.23 -19.84 10.37
C GLY A 38 2.96 -19.71 8.88
N TYR A 39 2.85 -18.50 8.33
CA TYR A 39 2.69 -18.27 6.90
C TYR A 39 4.04 -18.22 6.17
N VAL A 40 4.07 -18.63 4.91
CA VAL A 40 5.12 -18.23 3.98
C VAL A 40 4.82 -16.83 3.51
N THR A 41 5.75 -15.89 3.66
CA THR A 41 5.53 -14.50 3.26
C THR A 41 6.49 -14.08 2.16
N VAL A 42 6.01 -13.30 1.22
CA VAL A 42 6.83 -12.58 0.25
C VAL A 42 6.56 -11.09 0.37
N VAL A 43 7.63 -10.32 0.50
CA VAL A 43 7.63 -8.85 0.43
C VAL A 43 8.67 -8.44 -0.60
N TYR A 44 8.38 -7.42 -1.38
CA TYR A 44 9.18 -7.02 -2.54
C TYR A 44 9.23 -5.50 -2.65
N ASP A 45 10.24 -4.99 -3.34
CA ASP A 45 10.22 -3.61 -3.81
C ASP A 45 9.42 -3.53 -5.12
N ALA A 46 8.53 -2.57 -5.22
CA ALA A 46 7.76 -2.36 -6.43
C ALA A 46 8.66 -2.04 -7.62
N SER A 47 8.19 -2.32 -8.82
CA SER A 47 8.82 -1.91 -10.06
C SER A 47 9.20 -0.44 -10.03
N HIS A 48 10.40 -0.08 -10.49
CA HIS A 48 11.00 1.27 -10.46
C HIS A 48 11.42 1.79 -9.08
N GLN A 49 11.17 1.06 -7.99
CA GLN A 49 11.44 1.46 -6.60
C GLN A 49 12.52 0.55 -5.97
N GLY A 50 13.09 1.01 -4.84
CA GLY A 50 14.01 0.21 -4.03
C GLY A 50 15.12 -0.45 -4.82
N GLU A 51 15.32 -1.75 -4.63
CA GLU A 51 16.28 -2.58 -5.34
C GLU A 51 15.70 -3.26 -6.60
N SER A 52 14.38 -3.16 -6.82
CA SER A 52 13.75 -3.66 -8.05
C SER A 52 14.15 -2.83 -9.26
N GLU A 53 14.20 -3.46 -10.41
CA GLU A 53 14.54 -2.81 -11.68
C GLU A 53 13.40 -1.89 -12.17
N GLY A 54 13.65 -1.21 -13.27
CA GLY A 54 12.71 -0.31 -13.93
C GLY A 54 13.34 1.05 -14.24
N SER A 55 13.13 1.53 -15.46
CA SER A 55 13.60 2.83 -15.94
C SER A 55 12.44 3.60 -16.59
N PRO A 56 12.25 4.87 -16.25
CA PRO A 56 13.02 5.66 -15.27
C PRO A 56 12.80 5.22 -13.83
N ARG A 57 13.77 5.50 -12.94
CA ARG A 57 13.63 5.24 -11.49
C ARG A 57 12.60 6.18 -10.87
N TYR A 58 11.99 5.75 -9.77
CA TYR A 58 11.00 6.53 -8.99
C TYR A 58 9.71 6.82 -9.74
N LEU A 59 9.40 6.03 -10.77
CA LEU A 59 8.10 6.06 -11.41
C LEU A 59 7.08 5.34 -10.51
N GLU A 60 6.01 6.01 -10.15
CA GLU A 60 4.85 5.37 -9.54
C GLU A 60 3.83 5.10 -10.65
N ASP A 61 3.79 3.86 -11.09
CA ASP A 61 2.86 3.38 -12.11
C ASP A 61 1.84 2.45 -11.43
N PRO A 62 0.58 2.88 -11.28
CA PRO A 62 -0.44 2.10 -10.59
C PRO A 62 -0.73 0.73 -11.23
N PHE A 63 -0.57 0.63 -12.54
CA PHE A 63 -0.78 -0.64 -13.24
C PHE A 63 0.38 -1.59 -13.02
N ALA A 64 1.64 -1.09 -13.06
CA ALA A 64 2.81 -1.87 -12.70
C ALA A 64 2.73 -2.32 -11.23
N ARG A 65 2.38 -1.44 -10.30
CA ARG A 65 2.18 -1.77 -8.88
C ARG A 65 1.13 -2.85 -8.66
N THR A 66 0.02 -2.78 -9.40
CA THR A 66 -1.03 -3.81 -9.36
C THR A 66 -0.54 -5.14 -9.95
N GLU A 67 0.28 -5.09 -11.00
CA GLU A 67 0.89 -6.28 -11.61
C GLU A 67 1.98 -6.88 -10.71
N ASP A 68 2.75 -6.08 -9.99
CA ASP A 68 3.73 -6.56 -9.01
C ASP A 68 3.08 -7.45 -7.93
N VAL A 69 1.85 -7.11 -7.50
CA VAL A 69 1.07 -7.98 -6.59
C VAL A 69 0.76 -9.33 -7.27
N ARG A 70 0.34 -9.35 -8.54
CA ARG A 70 0.07 -10.60 -9.26
C ARG A 70 1.35 -11.42 -9.50
N ALA A 71 2.44 -10.75 -9.89
CA ALA A 71 3.74 -11.38 -10.09
C ALA A 71 4.29 -12.02 -8.81
N SER A 72 4.06 -11.41 -7.65
CA SER A 72 4.42 -12.01 -6.37
C SER A 72 3.60 -13.27 -6.06
N VAL A 73 2.33 -13.31 -6.47
CA VAL A 73 1.51 -14.53 -6.41
C VAL A 73 2.04 -15.58 -7.38
N ASP A 74 2.42 -15.20 -8.62
CA ASP A 74 3.08 -16.11 -9.57
C ASP A 74 4.30 -16.76 -8.92
N TYR A 75 5.17 -15.96 -8.30
CA TYR A 75 6.35 -16.47 -7.60
C TYR A 75 5.99 -17.46 -6.49
N LEU A 76 5.03 -17.13 -5.64
CA LEU A 76 4.58 -18.02 -4.57
C LEU A 76 4.13 -19.37 -5.11
N THR A 77 3.45 -19.41 -6.25
CA THR A 77 2.95 -20.67 -6.83
C THR A 77 4.07 -21.57 -7.38
N THR A 78 5.30 -21.04 -7.56
CA THR A 78 6.46 -21.84 -7.99
C THR A 78 7.17 -22.56 -6.84
N LEU A 79 6.81 -22.24 -5.59
CA LEU A 79 7.47 -22.79 -4.41
C LEU A 79 6.79 -24.09 -3.97
N ASP A 80 7.56 -25.19 -3.96
CA ASP A 80 7.04 -26.51 -3.64
C ASP A 80 6.40 -26.63 -2.26
N PHE A 81 6.76 -25.78 -1.32
CA PHE A 81 6.22 -25.74 0.04
C PHE A 81 5.04 -24.76 0.21
N VAL A 82 4.58 -24.09 -0.83
CA VAL A 82 3.38 -23.24 -0.78
C VAL A 82 2.15 -24.05 -1.16
N ASP A 83 1.06 -23.86 -0.43
CA ASP A 83 -0.27 -24.33 -0.77
C ASP A 83 -0.97 -23.31 -1.66
N ASN A 84 -1.07 -23.61 -2.94
CA ASN A 84 -1.64 -22.71 -3.94
C ASN A 84 -3.15 -22.43 -3.75
N ASP A 85 -3.83 -23.22 -2.95
CA ASP A 85 -5.23 -22.99 -2.60
C ASP A 85 -5.39 -22.11 -1.36
N ARG A 86 -4.28 -21.73 -0.69
CA ARG A 86 -4.25 -20.90 0.51
C ARG A 86 -3.26 -19.73 0.37
N ILE A 87 -3.50 -18.87 -0.61
CA ILE A 87 -2.71 -17.65 -0.82
C ILE A 87 -3.55 -16.43 -0.42
N GLY A 88 -3.05 -15.62 0.49
CA GLY A 88 -3.61 -14.35 0.92
C GLY A 88 -2.76 -13.17 0.46
N ALA A 89 -3.28 -11.97 0.68
CA ALA A 89 -2.57 -10.73 0.41
C ALA A 89 -2.74 -9.72 1.55
N LEU A 90 -1.68 -8.96 1.84
CA LEU A 90 -1.70 -7.80 2.75
C LEU A 90 -1.19 -6.57 1.99
N GLY A 91 -1.91 -5.47 2.09
CA GLY A 91 -1.46 -4.19 1.57
C GLY A 91 -1.41 -3.11 2.64
N VAL A 92 -0.33 -2.32 2.67
CA VAL A 92 -0.17 -1.21 3.61
C VAL A 92 -0.23 0.11 2.85
N CYS A 93 -1.04 1.08 3.30
CA CYS A 93 -1.20 2.41 2.69
C CYS A 93 -1.60 2.31 1.20
N ALA A 94 -0.83 2.92 0.29
CA ALA A 94 -1.04 2.77 -1.16
C ALA A 94 -1.01 1.30 -1.61
N GLY A 95 -0.16 0.48 -0.97
CA GLY A 95 -0.12 -0.97 -1.17
C GLY A 95 -1.47 -1.63 -0.92
N GLY A 96 -2.28 -1.10 0.00
CA GLY A 96 -3.66 -1.55 0.24
C GLY A 96 -4.55 -1.35 -0.99
N GLY A 97 -4.54 -0.15 -1.58
CA GLY A 97 -5.28 0.13 -2.81
C GLY A 97 -4.83 -0.75 -3.98
N TYR A 98 -3.53 -0.95 -4.17
CA TYR A 98 -3.00 -1.82 -5.21
C TYR A 98 -3.38 -3.29 -5.01
N THR A 99 -3.35 -3.76 -3.75
CA THR A 99 -3.76 -5.13 -3.40
C THR A 99 -5.24 -5.35 -3.67
N VAL A 100 -6.12 -4.41 -3.29
CA VAL A 100 -7.56 -4.45 -3.62
C VAL A 100 -7.74 -4.46 -5.14
N SER A 101 -7.03 -3.58 -5.87
CA SER A 101 -7.08 -3.54 -7.33
C SER A 101 -6.68 -4.87 -7.98
N ALA A 102 -5.64 -5.53 -7.48
CA ALA A 102 -5.21 -6.85 -7.97
C ALA A 102 -6.24 -7.93 -7.65
N ALA A 103 -6.71 -8.00 -6.41
CA ALA A 103 -7.60 -9.06 -5.93
C ALA A 103 -8.94 -9.13 -6.66
N ARG A 104 -9.43 -8.01 -7.24
CA ARG A 104 -10.65 -8.01 -8.08
C ARG A 104 -10.63 -9.06 -9.19
N THR A 105 -9.46 -9.30 -9.77
CA THR A 105 -9.32 -10.23 -10.91
C THR A 105 -8.35 -11.37 -10.62
N GLU A 106 -7.51 -11.28 -9.60
CA GLU A 106 -6.55 -12.32 -9.20
C GLU A 106 -7.23 -13.34 -8.26
N ARG A 107 -7.82 -14.36 -8.84
CA ARG A 107 -8.62 -15.35 -8.10
C ARG A 107 -7.80 -16.36 -7.27
N ARG A 108 -6.46 -16.35 -7.42
CA ARG A 108 -5.55 -17.12 -6.56
C ARG A 108 -5.40 -16.49 -5.19
N ILE A 109 -5.62 -15.17 -5.06
CA ILE A 109 -5.77 -14.51 -3.77
C ILE A 109 -7.13 -14.91 -3.19
N LYS A 110 -7.11 -15.70 -2.10
CA LYS A 110 -8.32 -16.25 -1.47
C LYS A 110 -8.90 -15.31 -0.42
N THR A 111 -8.08 -14.49 0.18
CA THR A 111 -8.44 -13.51 1.20
C THR A 111 -7.46 -12.34 1.17
N LEU A 112 -7.90 -11.16 1.59
CA LEU A 112 -7.01 -10.01 1.66
C LEU A 112 -7.27 -9.18 2.92
N ALA A 113 -6.20 -8.60 3.45
CA ALA A 113 -6.27 -7.58 4.48
C ALA A 113 -5.54 -6.31 4.03
N THR A 114 -5.92 -5.19 4.62
CA THR A 114 -5.23 -3.91 4.42
C THR A 114 -5.01 -3.21 5.76
N VAL A 115 -3.91 -2.47 5.87
CA VAL A 115 -3.59 -1.63 7.02
C VAL A 115 -3.39 -0.20 6.54
N SER A 116 -4.12 0.75 7.12
CA SER A 116 -4.09 2.17 6.75
C SER A 116 -4.22 2.39 5.23
N MET A 117 -5.14 1.69 4.58
CA MET A 117 -5.28 1.69 3.12
C MET A 117 -5.67 3.07 2.58
N VAL A 118 -5.15 3.40 1.39
CA VAL A 118 -5.56 4.60 0.64
C VAL A 118 -5.92 4.29 -0.82
N ASP A 119 -6.85 5.06 -1.37
CA ASP A 119 -6.97 5.30 -2.81
C ASP A 119 -5.94 6.37 -3.19
N ILE A 120 -4.79 5.93 -3.69
CA ILE A 120 -3.69 6.85 -4.01
C ILE A 120 -4.06 7.88 -5.08
N GLY A 121 -4.91 7.50 -6.03
CA GLY A 121 -5.41 8.42 -7.05
C GLY A 121 -6.29 9.53 -6.45
N ALA A 122 -7.20 9.17 -5.58
CA ALA A 122 -8.03 10.13 -4.85
C ALA A 122 -7.17 10.99 -3.90
N LEU A 123 -6.25 10.38 -3.17
CA LEU A 123 -5.35 11.07 -2.25
C LEU A 123 -4.54 12.16 -2.95
N PHE A 124 -3.96 11.87 -4.11
CA PHE A 124 -3.18 12.86 -4.87
C PHE A 124 -4.05 13.89 -5.61
N ARG A 125 -5.29 13.53 -6.00
CA ARG A 125 -6.21 14.52 -6.59
C ARG A 125 -6.71 15.52 -5.57
N LYS A 126 -7.13 15.03 -4.41
CA LYS A 126 -7.95 15.77 -3.46
C LYS A 126 -7.20 16.22 -2.22
N GLY A 127 -6.05 15.63 -1.94
CA GLY A 127 -5.34 15.74 -0.67
C GLY A 127 -6.05 14.99 0.46
N PRO A 128 -5.37 14.80 1.61
CA PRO A 128 -6.01 14.26 2.80
C PRO A 128 -7.19 15.15 3.23
N GLY A 129 -8.37 14.57 3.45
CA GLY A 129 -9.58 15.32 3.81
C GLY A 129 -10.22 16.12 2.67
N ASP A 130 -9.93 15.82 1.41
CA ASP A 130 -10.55 16.42 0.22
C ASP A 130 -10.39 17.95 0.12
N VAL A 131 -9.23 18.48 0.49
CA VAL A 131 -8.96 19.93 0.60
C VAL A 131 -8.52 20.60 -0.72
N VAL A 132 -8.09 19.82 -1.73
CA VAL A 132 -7.57 20.35 -3.00
C VAL A 132 -8.71 20.69 -3.96
N SER A 133 -8.81 21.96 -4.38
CA SER A 133 -9.85 22.39 -5.31
C SER A 133 -9.64 21.81 -6.72
N ILE A 134 -10.73 21.72 -7.52
CA ILE A 134 -10.62 21.27 -8.91
C ILE A 134 -9.71 22.18 -9.75
N ASN A 135 -9.67 23.48 -9.48
CA ASN A 135 -8.81 24.40 -10.19
C ASN A 135 -7.33 24.12 -9.89
N ASP A 136 -6.99 23.81 -8.65
CA ASP A 136 -5.63 23.45 -8.26
C ASP A 136 -5.21 22.11 -8.86
N GLN A 137 -6.13 21.13 -8.91
CA GLN A 137 -5.88 19.86 -9.61
C GLN A 137 -5.59 20.10 -11.10
N LEU A 138 -6.38 20.92 -11.79
CA LEU A 138 -6.16 21.23 -13.21
C LEU A 138 -4.86 22.01 -13.43
N ALA A 139 -4.52 22.94 -12.55
CA ALA A 139 -3.26 23.67 -12.61
C ALA A 139 -2.06 22.71 -12.43
N PHE A 140 -2.14 21.78 -11.49
CA PHE A 140 -1.12 20.76 -11.28
C PHE A 140 -0.96 19.83 -12.49
N MET A 141 -2.06 19.39 -13.11
CA MET A 141 -2.01 18.60 -14.34
C MET A 141 -1.33 19.34 -15.49
N THR A 142 -1.53 20.66 -15.59
CA THR A 142 -0.83 21.51 -16.57
C THR A 142 0.68 21.54 -16.28
N GLN A 143 1.07 21.69 -15.02
CA GLN A 143 2.49 21.65 -14.61
C GLN A 143 3.14 20.30 -14.96
N VAL A 144 2.44 19.18 -14.73
CA VAL A 144 2.92 17.83 -15.13
C VAL A 144 3.10 17.74 -16.65
N ALA A 145 2.16 18.26 -17.44
CA ALA A 145 2.25 18.26 -18.90
C ALA A 145 3.41 19.12 -19.41
N ASP A 146 3.63 20.30 -18.81
CA ASP A 146 4.74 21.18 -19.16
C ASP A 146 6.09 20.53 -18.84
N GLN A 147 6.22 19.88 -17.69
CA GLN A 147 7.40 19.11 -17.31
C GLN A 147 7.67 17.97 -18.31
N ARG A 148 6.65 17.20 -18.68
CA ARG A 148 6.79 16.15 -19.71
C ARG A 148 7.25 16.70 -21.06
N THR A 149 6.79 17.91 -21.41
CA THR A 149 7.25 18.61 -22.63
C THR A 149 8.72 18.97 -22.52
N ALA A 150 9.17 19.50 -21.37
CA ALA A 150 10.57 19.82 -21.12
C ALA A 150 11.47 18.56 -21.21
N GLU A 151 11.05 17.46 -20.57
CA GLU A 151 11.75 16.16 -20.61
C GLU A 151 11.88 15.63 -22.05
N ALA A 152 10.83 15.73 -22.85
CA ALA A 152 10.86 15.34 -24.29
C ALA A 152 11.85 16.20 -25.11
N ASN A 153 12.17 17.40 -24.66
CA ASN A 153 13.17 18.31 -25.24
C ASN A 153 14.54 18.23 -24.57
N GLY A 154 14.79 17.22 -23.74
CA GLY A 154 16.11 16.92 -23.19
C GLY A 154 16.38 17.50 -21.79
N ALA A 155 15.36 18.02 -21.10
CA ALA A 155 15.49 18.37 -19.68
C ALA A 155 15.53 17.10 -18.82
N ASP A 156 16.09 17.23 -17.62
CA ASP A 156 16.07 16.19 -16.59
C ASP A 156 14.63 15.88 -16.17
N TYR A 157 14.41 14.67 -15.64
CA TYR A 157 13.14 14.28 -15.06
C TYR A 157 12.75 15.17 -13.89
N GLY A 158 11.51 15.65 -13.88
CA GLY A 158 10.92 16.34 -12.74
C GLY A 158 10.71 15.38 -11.58
N ILE A 159 11.20 15.73 -10.40
CA ILE A 159 11.10 14.91 -9.18
C ILE A 159 10.41 15.73 -8.08
N THR A 160 9.54 15.07 -7.32
CA THR A 160 8.97 15.55 -6.05
C THR A 160 9.10 14.47 -4.98
N GLY A 161 8.61 14.73 -3.76
CA GLY A 161 8.50 13.74 -2.69
C GLY A 161 7.11 13.12 -2.59
N TYR A 162 7.01 11.99 -1.91
CA TYR A 162 5.73 11.43 -1.42
C TYR A 162 5.24 12.19 -0.19
N VAL A 163 6.18 12.63 0.64
CA VAL A 163 5.92 13.45 1.83
C VAL A 163 6.72 14.73 1.74
N PRO A 164 6.28 15.84 2.39
CA PRO A 164 7.02 17.09 2.38
C PRO A 164 8.41 16.93 3.04
N GLU A 165 9.43 17.59 2.50
CA GLU A 165 10.77 17.61 3.10
C GLU A 165 10.86 18.54 4.32
N GLU A 166 10.00 19.55 4.36
CA GLU A 166 9.88 20.52 5.46
C GLU A 166 8.44 20.53 5.96
N ILE A 167 8.25 20.54 7.26
CA ILE A 167 6.95 20.64 7.90
C ILE A 167 6.65 22.09 8.23
N ASP A 168 5.48 22.57 7.80
CA ASP A 168 4.92 23.85 8.16
C ASP A 168 4.13 23.72 9.48
N ASP A 169 4.31 24.65 10.42
CA ASP A 169 3.64 24.67 11.72
C ASP A 169 2.10 24.73 11.62
N SER A 170 1.55 25.05 10.43
CA SER A 170 0.10 25.04 10.18
C SER A 170 -0.45 23.65 9.86
N MET A 171 0.41 22.67 9.55
CA MET A 171 -0.02 21.30 9.26
C MET A 171 -0.43 20.58 10.55
N PRO A 172 -1.58 19.88 10.57
CA PRO A 172 -1.97 19.09 11.74
C PRO A 172 -0.92 18.02 12.08
N GLU A 173 -0.51 17.96 13.34
CA GLU A 173 0.54 17.05 13.83
C GLU A 173 0.23 15.58 13.53
N ASN A 174 -1.04 15.17 13.60
CA ASN A 174 -1.52 13.82 13.32
C ASN A 174 -1.88 13.57 11.84
N SER A 175 -1.60 14.51 10.94
CA SER A 175 -1.85 14.30 9.52
C SER A 175 -0.89 13.28 8.91
N THR A 176 -1.38 12.53 7.92
CA THR A 176 -0.57 11.56 7.16
C THR A 176 0.71 12.20 6.59
N MET A 177 0.69 13.48 6.20
CA MET A 177 1.86 14.17 5.65
C MET A 177 2.93 14.44 6.70
N VAL A 178 2.56 14.94 7.88
CA VAL A 178 3.49 15.22 8.99
C VAL A 178 4.08 13.94 9.53
N GLN A 179 3.25 12.96 9.79
CA GLN A 179 3.71 11.67 10.31
C GLN A 179 4.50 10.86 9.27
N GLY A 180 4.13 10.99 7.99
CA GLY A 180 4.90 10.40 6.90
C GLY A 180 6.29 11.01 6.78
N HIS A 181 6.43 12.34 6.93
CA HIS A 181 7.73 13.00 7.03
C HIS A 181 8.56 12.38 8.17
N ASP A 182 7.99 12.29 9.37
CA ASP A 182 8.69 11.73 10.53
C ASP A 182 9.12 10.28 10.29
N TYR A 183 8.23 9.44 9.72
CA TYR A 183 8.56 8.05 9.44
C TYR A 183 9.61 7.89 8.33
N TYR A 184 9.46 8.56 7.18
CA TYR A 184 10.30 8.30 6.02
C TYR A 184 11.61 9.09 6.00
N LEU A 185 11.68 10.24 6.69
CA LEU A 185 12.82 11.18 6.59
C LEU A 185 13.62 11.32 7.89
N THR A 186 13.24 10.62 8.97
CA THR A 186 13.96 10.62 10.23
C THR A 186 14.48 9.23 10.61
N GLU A 187 15.20 9.12 11.71
CA GLU A 187 15.72 7.85 12.23
C GLU A 187 14.59 6.87 12.62
N ARG A 188 13.33 7.31 12.67
CA ARG A 188 12.18 6.45 12.98
C ARG A 188 12.03 5.30 11.99
N GLY A 189 12.08 5.57 10.69
CA GLY A 189 11.85 4.54 9.67
C GLY A 189 12.53 4.83 8.34
N GLN A 190 13.41 5.85 8.23
CA GLN A 190 14.11 6.17 6.99
C GLN A 190 14.90 4.95 6.46
N HIS A 191 14.95 4.81 5.14
CA HIS A 191 15.75 3.77 4.51
C HIS A 191 16.43 4.31 3.25
N LYS A 192 17.70 3.92 3.01
CA LYS A 192 18.50 4.39 1.87
C LYS A 192 17.85 4.10 0.50
N ASN A 193 17.05 3.05 0.41
CA ASN A 193 16.35 2.63 -0.81
C ASN A 193 15.00 3.33 -0.98
N ALA A 194 14.53 4.09 0.03
CA ALA A 194 13.31 4.90 0.03
C ALA A 194 13.66 6.40 0.15
N PRO A 195 14.27 7.03 -0.88
CA PRO A 195 14.83 8.37 -0.79
C PRO A 195 13.79 9.50 -0.93
N ASN A 196 12.51 9.25 -0.69
CA ASN A 196 11.41 10.19 -0.85
C ASN A 196 11.37 10.84 -2.26
N LYS A 197 11.52 10.04 -3.30
CA LYS A 197 11.51 10.54 -4.70
C LYS A 197 10.34 9.96 -5.47
N LEU A 198 9.63 10.85 -6.17
CA LEU A 198 8.51 10.54 -7.04
C LEU A 198 8.65 11.36 -8.33
N LEU A 199 8.63 10.69 -9.49
CA LEU A 199 8.65 11.41 -10.77
C LEU A 199 7.34 12.17 -10.98
N LEU A 200 7.41 13.44 -11.36
CA LEU A 200 6.22 14.25 -11.68
C LEU A 200 5.36 13.61 -12.78
N ARG A 201 5.98 12.96 -13.75
CA ARG A 201 5.26 12.26 -14.82
C ARG A 201 4.36 11.12 -14.34
N SER A 202 4.61 10.56 -13.15
CA SER A 202 3.76 9.53 -12.53
C SER A 202 2.32 10.01 -12.36
N PHE A 203 2.12 11.29 -12.11
CA PHE A 203 0.79 11.85 -11.89
C PHE A 203 -0.13 11.76 -13.11
N SER A 204 0.41 11.60 -14.34
CA SER A 204 -0.42 11.33 -15.52
C SER A 204 -1.27 10.06 -15.38
N GLU A 205 -0.76 9.06 -14.66
CA GLU A 205 -1.43 7.77 -14.44
C GLU A 205 -2.07 7.69 -13.05
N VAL A 206 -1.34 8.16 -12.02
CA VAL A 206 -1.80 8.09 -10.62
C VAL A 206 -3.11 8.84 -10.43
N LEU A 207 -3.24 10.05 -11.00
CA LEU A 207 -4.44 10.88 -10.83
C LEU A 207 -5.71 10.27 -11.41
N THR A 208 -5.61 9.32 -12.32
CA THR A 208 -6.76 8.62 -12.92
C THR A 208 -6.99 7.23 -12.33
N PHE A 209 -6.09 6.75 -11.50
CA PHE A 209 -6.23 5.45 -10.88
C PHE A 209 -7.34 5.45 -9.83
N ALA A 210 -8.18 4.41 -9.85
CA ALA A 210 -9.31 4.22 -8.96
C ALA A 210 -9.38 2.74 -8.54
N PRO A 211 -8.69 2.36 -7.45
CA PRO A 211 -8.54 0.96 -7.04
C PRO A 211 -9.86 0.30 -6.66
N PHE A 212 -10.86 1.08 -6.28
CA PHE A 212 -12.15 0.57 -5.81
C PHE A 212 -13.22 0.51 -6.91
N THR A 213 -12.85 0.73 -8.17
CA THR A 213 -13.78 0.54 -9.30
C THR A 213 -14.18 -0.93 -9.41
N TYR A 214 -15.48 -1.23 -9.49
CA TYR A 214 -16.06 -2.58 -9.60
C TYR A 214 -15.75 -3.52 -8.41
N ILE A 215 -15.39 -3.04 -7.24
CA ILE A 215 -15.27 -3.90 -6.06
C ILE A 215 -16.62 -4.42 -5.58
N ASP A 216 -17.70 -3.72 -5.88
CA ASP A 216 -19.09 -4.11 -5.65
C ASP A 216 -19.57 -5.27 -6.54
N GLU A 217 -18.77 -5.64 -7.54
CA GLU A 217 -19.04 -6.77 -8.42
C GLU A 217 -17.97 -7.86 -8.32
N LEU A 218 -16.70 -7.47 -8.20
CA LEU A 218 -15.56 -8.35 -8.43
C LEU A 218 -14.81 -8.75 -7.16
N LEU A 219 -14.84 -7.94 -6.09
CA LEU A 219 -14.15 -8.25 -4.84
C LEU A 219 -15.05 -9.09 -3.94
N THR A 220 -15.02 -10.39 -4.15
CA THR A 220 -15.90 -11.38 -3.46
C THR A 220 -15.15 -12.21 -2.40
N GLN A 221 -13.83 -12.02 -2.27
CA GLN A 221 -13.01 -12.67 -1.26
C GLN A 221 -13.28 -12.04 0.13
N PRO A 222 -13.08 -12.80 1.22
CA PRO A 222 -13.02 -12.21 2.56
C PRO A 222 -12.05 -11.02 2.59
N PHE A 223 -12.51 -9.89 3.13
CA PHE A 223 -11.76 -8.64 3.13
C PHE A 223 -11.77 -7.99 4.51
N LEU A 224 -10.57 -7.77 5.07
CA LEU A 224 -10.36 -7.04 6.31
C LEU A 224 -9.65 -5.71 6.03
N ALA A 225 -10.26 -4.59 6.38
CA ALA A 225 -9.58 -3.31 6.42
C ALA A 225 -9.31 -2.90 7.87
N ILE A 226 -8.05 -2.56 8.19
CA ILE A 226 -7.64 -2.06 9.50
C ILE A 226 -7.22 -0.60 9.35
N ALA A 227 -7.80 0.29 10.17
CA ALA A 227 -7.50 1.72 10.13
C ALA A 227 -7.56 2.32 11.53
N GLY A 228 -6.76 3.37 11.76
CA GLY A 228 -6.83 4.15 12.99
C GLY A 228 -8.04 5.09 12.99
N THR A 229 -8.64 5.35 14.16
CA THR A 229 -9.79 6.25 14.27
C THR A 229 -9.42 7.71 14.05
N GLU A 230 -8.14 8.08 14.28
CA GLU A 230 -7.62 9.44 14.08
C GLU A 230 -6.92 9.61 12.71
N ALA A 231 -6.96 8.58 11.84
CA ALA A 231 -6.37 8.68 10.52
C ALA A 231 -7.21 9.57 9.60
N ASP A 232 -6.60 10.60 9.02
CA ASP A 232 -7.20 11.48 8.00
C ASP A 232 -7.51 10.75 6.68
N THR A 233 -7.18 9.47 6.60
CA THR A 233 -7.39 8.57 5.45
C THR A 233 -8.37 7.43 5.74
N ILE A 234 -9.00 7.41 6.92
CA ILE A 234 -9.89 6.31 7.34
C ILE A 234 -11.04 6.04 6.36
N GLU A 235 -11.55 7.09 5.72
CA GLU A 235 -12.69 7.00 4.80
C GLU A 235 -12.42 6.07 3.60
N TYR A 236 -11.16 5.93 3.16
CA TYR A 236 -10.83 4.97 2.11
C TYR A 236 -11.09 3.51 2.53
N SER A 237 -10.82 3.19 3.81
CA SER A 237 -11.10 1.87 4.37
C SER A 237 -12.59 1.64 4.59
N VAL A 238 -13.31 2.65 5.09
CA VAL A 238 -14.77 2.63 5.24
C VAL A 238 -15.45 2.37 3.90
N ASP A 239 -15.15 3.22 2.92
CA ASP A 239 -15.70 3.16 1.56
C ASP A 239 -15.49 1.80 0.88
N ALA A 240 -14.28 1.25 1.00
CA ALA A 240 -13.95 -0.02 0.36
C ALA A 240 -14.69 -1.21 1.00
N VAL A 241 -14.77 -1.25 2.34
CA VAL A 241 -15.49 -2.31 3.05
C VAL A 241 -16.98 -2.27 2.77
N GLU A 242 -17.57 -1.06 2.76
CA GLU A 242 -19.00 -0.87 2.47
C GLU A 242 -19.37 -1.26 1.03
N LYS A 243 -18.44 -1.09 0.08
CA LYS A 243 -18.69 -1.34 -1.35
C LYS A 243 -18.33 -2.75 -1.80
N ALA A 244 -17.45 -3.46 -1.09
CA ALA A 244 -16.97 -4.76 -1.53
C ALA A 244 -18.10 -5.80 -1.60
N ALA A 245 -18.12 -6.59 -2.69
CA ALA A 245 -19.18 -7.54 -3.01
C ALA A 245 -19.23 -8.77 -2.09
N GLY A 246 -18.15 -9.06 -1.37
CA GLY A 246 -18.07 -10.25 -0.49
C GLY A 246 -18.99 -10.14 0.72
N ASP A 247 -19.44 -11.30 1.24
CA ASP A 247 -20.27 -11.36 2.44
C ASP A 247 -19.46 -11.31 3.75
N ASN A 248 -18.13 -11.50 3.67
CA ASN A 248 -17.21 -11.50 4.81
C ASN A 248 -16.23 -10.30 4.70
N ASN A 249 -16.78 -9.10 4.82
CA ASN A 249 -16.03 -7.86 4.80
C ASN A 249 -16.06 -7.23 6.19
N GLU A 250 -14.91 -6.82 6.70
CA GLU A 250 -14.79 -6.25 8.04
C GLU A 250 -13.93 -4.99 8.04
N LEU A 251 -14.40 -3.95 8.73
CA LEU A 251 -13.61 -2.79 9.12
C LEU A 251 -13.24 -2.91 10.60
N TYR A 252 -11.94 -3.07 10.88
CA TYR A 252 -11.41 -3.09 12.24
C TYR A 252 -10.72 -1.77 12.55
N LYS A 253 -11.26 -1.02 13.52
CA LYS A 253 -10.76 0.29 13.91
C LYS A 253 -9.84 0.17 15.12
N ILE A 254 -8.66 0.82 15.04
CA ILE A 254 -7.72 0.97 16.15
C ILE A 254 -7.94 2.33 16.77
N GLU A 255 -8.45 2.34 17.99
CA GLU A 255 -8.81 3.57 18.70
C GLU A 255 -7.59 4.44 18.99
N GLY A 256 -7.69 5.74 18.67
CA GLY A 256 -6.66 6.73 18.92
C GLY A 256 -5.45 6.67 17.97
N ALA A 257 -5.38 5.69 17.08
CA ALA A 257 -4.29 5.58 16.12
C ALA A 257 -4.54 6.49 14.90
N SER A 258 -3.48 7.09 14.40
CA SER A 258 -3.45 7.78 13.12
C SER A 258 -3.06 6.83 11.98
N HIS A 259 -2.84 7.37 10.77
CA HIS A 259 -2.45 6.57 9.60
C HIS A 259 -1.09 5.87 9.78
N VAL A 260 -0.07 6.62 10.18
CA VAL A 260 1.32 6.13 10.22
C VAL A 260 1.66 5.45 11.55
N ASP A 261 0.84 5.62 12.59
CA ASP A 261 1.02 4.90 13.85
C ASP A 261 0.91 3.39 13.68
N LEU A 262 0.12 2.93 12.71
CA LEU A 262 0.00 1.50 12.38
C LEU A 262 1.21 0.95 11.64
N TYR A 263 2.24 1.76 11.32
CA TYR A 263 3.43 1.27 10.63
C TYR A 263 4.45 0.63 11.57
N ASP A 264 4.61 1.19 12.78
CA ASP A 264 5.71 0.83 13.67
C ASP A 264 5.45 1.06 15.15
N ILE A 265 4.43 1.83 15.54
CA ILE A 265 4.18 2.12 16.96
C ILE A 265 3.66 0.87 17.67
N PRO A 266 4.41 0.31 18.66
CA PRO A 266 4.06 -0.99 19.24
C PRO A 266 2.69 -1.02 19.91
N GLU A 267 2.23 0.09 20.48
CA GLU A 267 0.93 0.21 21.14
C GLU A 267 -0.21 -0.14 20.17
N TYR A 268 -0.10 0.28 18.92
CA TYR A 268 -1.12 0.08 17.90
C TYR A 268 -0.86 -1.20 17.08
N VAL A 269 0.38 -1.44 16.66
CA VAL A 269 0.76 -2.64 15.90
C VAL A 269 0.41 -3.92 16.66
N ASN A 270 0.60 -3.94 17.99
CA ASN A 270 0.23 -5.08 18.83
C ASN A 270 -1.29 -5.34 18.91
N GLN A 271 -2.14 -4.41 18.44
CA GLN A 271 -3.58 -4.63 18.29
C GLN A 271 -3.91 -5.13 16.86
N VAL A 272 -3.15 -4.69 15.86
CA VAL A 272 -3.29 -5.12 14.46
C VAL A 272 -2.93 -6.59 14.28
N LEU A 273 -1.80 -7.02 14.84
CA LEU A 273 -1.24 -8.36 14.61
C LEU A 273 -2.17 -9.51 15.01
N PRO A 274 -2.78 -9.54 16.21
CA PRO A 274 -3.72 -10.61 16.59
C PRO A 274 -4.97 -10.62 15.70
N LYS A 275 -5.39 -9.45 15.21
CA LYS A 275 -6.53 -9.36 14.30
C LYS A 275 -6.21 -9.96 12.93
N LEU A 276 -5.03 -9.68 12.39
CA LEU A 276 -4.54 -10.30 11.15
C LEU A 276 -4.39 -11.81 11.31
N GLU A 277 -3.80 -12.28 12.42
CA GLU A 277 -3.64 -13.70 12.71
C GLU A 277 -5.00 -14.43 12.72
N SER A 278 -5.97 -13.92 13.49
CA SER A 278 -7.31 -14.50 13.55
C SER A 278 -7.98 -14.53 12.17
N PHE A 279 -7.94 -13.41 11.46
CA PHE A 279 -8.57 -13.29 10.15
C PHE A 279 -7.99 -14.28 9.13
N TYR A 280 -6.67 -14.33 8.97
CA TYR A 280 -6.05 -15.25 8.02
C TYR A 280 -6.22 -16.72 8.43
N LYS A 281 -6.23 -17.03 9.72
CA LYS A 281 -6.48 -18.39 10.21
C LYS A 281 -7.90 -18.89 9.91
N GLU A 282 -8.86 -17.98 9.86
CA GLU A 282 -10.26 -18.30 9.56
C GLU A 282 -10.54 -18.38 8.05
N THR A 283 -9.73 -17.69 7.24
CA THR A 283 -10.03 -17.47 5.81
C THR A 283 -9.04 -18.14 4.85
N LEU A 284 -7.88 -18.64 5.32
CA LEU A 284 -6.87 -19.43 4.63
C LEU A 284 -6.77 -20.85 5.22
#